data_e9a289946fd3d829dbe58b620031271e
#
_entry.id   e9a289946fd3d829dbe58b620031271e
#
_cell.length_a   1.000
_cell.length_b   1.000
_cell.length_c   1.000
_cell.angle_alpha   90.00
_cell.angle_beta   90.00
_cell.angle_gamma   90.00
#
_symmetry.space_group_name_H-M   'P 1'
#
loop_
_entity.id
_entity.type
_entity.pdbx_description
1 polymer ?
#
loop_
_entity_poly.entity_id
_entity_poly.type
_entity_poly.pdbx_seq_one_letter_code
_entity_poly.pdbx_strand_id
1 'polypeptide(L)'
;MIDPQGQGKNWLKNKEAENGVVVTTLTHKHFRSHLEDTLFDGRALIIEDVGEELDPVLDNLLEKNFVRVGKSLKVVIGDKECDVDPNFRLYITTKLPNPSYTPETFAKTTVIDFTVTMKGLEDQLLGRVILHEKAELEEQRRLLLEEINSCKKTAAKCEADLLHRLSSSEGNLLDDVSLIDVLNQTKRVSKEVKEKLGGAVETEKKITEAREEFRPVANRGSILYFVLTELSEVNAMYQTSLAKFLDLFDYSIAKSGKTLITAKRITNIIEYATSHIYRYVQRGLYENDKPMYSLLVTRSEER
;
A
#
# COMPACT_ATOMS: atom_id res chain seq x y z
N MET A 1 -11.40 1.68 4.18
CA MET A 1 -10.06 2.22 3.87
C MET A 1 -10.23 3.57 3.20
N ILE A 2 -9.62 4.61 3.73
CA ILE A 2 -9.60 5.96 3.16
C ILE A 2 -8.45 6.01 2.17
N ASP A 3 -8.73 6.17 0.87
CA ASP A 3 -7.74 6.06 -0.21
C ASP A 3 -8.04 7.07 -1.34
N PRO A 4 -7.79 8.35 -1.10
CA PRO A 4 -8.05 9.40 -2.09
C PRO A 4 -7.27 9.21 -3.40
N GLN A 5 -6.06 8.64 -3.31
CA GLN A 5 -5.17 8.45 -4.45
C GLN A 5 -5.34 7.11 -5.17
N GLY A 6 -6.12 6.17 -4.62
CA GLY A 6 -6.38 4.86 -5.22
C GLY A 6 -5.21 3.85 -5.15
N GLN A 7 -4.17 4.14 -4.37
CA GLN A 7 -3.01 3.26 -4.24
C GLN A 7 -3.34 2.00 -3.43
N GLY A 8 -4.04 2.16 -2.33
CA GLY A 8 -4.45 1.06 -1.46
C GLY A 8 -5.41 0.11 -2.15
N LYS A 9 -6.34 0.64 -2.96
CA LYS A 9 -7.23 -0.17 -3.79
C LYS A 9 -6.44 -1.06 -4.76
N ASN A 10 -5.46 -0.50 -5.46
CA ASN A 10 -4.63 -1.25 -6.40
C ASN A 10 -3.80 -2.32 -5.67
N TRP A 11 -3.28 -1.99 -4.49
CA TRP A 11 -2.58 -2.96 -3.64
C TRP A 11 -3.49 -4.12 -3.21
N LEU A 12 -4.74 -3.83 -2.80
CA LEU A 12 -5.73 -4.86 -2.45
C LEU A 12 -6.05 -5.76 -3.64
N LYS A 13 -6.27 -5.18 -4.83
CA LYS A 13 -6.52 -5.96 -6.05
C LYS A 13 -5.38 -6.93 -6.35
N ASN A 14 -4.14 -6.47 -6.24
CA ASN A 14 -2.97 -7.30 -6.49
C ASN A 14 -2.81 -8.39 -5.42
N LYS A 15 -3.06 -8.05 -4.15
CA LYS A 15 -2.95 -8.98 -3.02
C LYS A 15 -3.95 -10.13 -3.10
N GLU A 16 -5.20 -9.81 -3.44
CA GLU A 16 -6.29 -10.79 -3.47
C GLU A 16 -6.52 -11.36 -4.88
N ALA A 17 -5.65 -11.05 -5.86
CA ALA A 17 -5.81 -11.51 -7.25
C ALA A 17 -5.91 -13.04 -7.35
N GLU A 18 -5.14 -13.77 -6.54
CA GLU A 18 -5.16 -15.24 -6.50
C GLU A 18 -6.47 -15.80 -5.94
N ASN A 19 -7.15 -15.06 -5.05
CA ASN A 19 -8.40 -15.46 -4.39
C ASN A 19 -9.66 -15.09 -5.20
N GLY A 20 -9.52 -14.47 -6.36
CA GLY A 20 -10.62 -14.03 -7.20
C GLY A 20 -11.35 -12.81 -6.61
N VAL A 21 -10.87 -11.61 -6.92
CA VAL A 21 -11.44 -10.34 -6.43
C VAL A 21 -12.61 -9.90 -7.28
N VAL A 22 -13.73 -9.57 -6.62
CA VAL A 22 -14.86 -8.87 -7.24
C VAL A 22 -14.86 -7.42 -6.78
N VAL A 23 -14.95 -6.50 -7.73
CA VAL A 23 -15.00 -5.06 -7.47
C VAL A 23 -16.35 -4.52 -7.87
N THR A 24 -17.00 -3.80 -6.97
CA THR A 24 -18.34 -3.24 -7.19
C THR A 24 -18.50 -1.88 -6.52
N THR A 25 -19.57 -1.18 -6.84
CA THR A 25 -19.98 0.05 -6.16
C THR A 25 -21.38 -0.14 -5.57
N LEU A 26 -21.73 0.62 -4.52
CA LEU A 26 -23.07 0.54 -3.89
C LEU A 26 -24.20 0.87 -4.90
N THR A 27 -23.91 1.71 -5.89
CA THR A 27 -24.87 2.13 -6.92
C THR A 27 -25.01 1.15 -8.09
N HIS A 28 -24.21 0.09 -8.12
CA HIS A 28 -24.23 -0.87 -9.23
C HIS A 28 -25.51 -1.70 -9.22
N LYS A 29 -26.16 -1.87 -10.40
CA LYS A 29 -27.44 -2.61 -10.53
C LYS A 29 -27.39 -4.04 -9.95
N HIS A 30 -26.24 -4.70 -10.08
CA HIS A 30 -26.03 -6.08 -9.64
C HIS A 30 -25.24 -6.16 -8.32
N PHE A 31 -25.20 -5.08 -7.53
CA PHE A 31 -24.47 -5.05 -6.27
C PHE A 31 -24.86 -6.22 -5.34
N ARG A 32 -26.17 -6.42 -5.16
CA ARG A 32 -26.67 -7.51 -4.29
C ARG A 32 -26.28 -8.90 -4.80
N SER A 33 -26.38 -9.14 -6.10
CA SER A 33 -25.96 -10.43 -6.68
C SER A 33 -24.46 -10.66 -6.51
N HIS A 34 -23.63 -9.63 -6.75
CA HIS A 34 -22.19 -9.75 -6.52
C HIS A 34 -21.85 -10.01 -5.05
N LEU A 35 -22.59 -9.42 -4.11
CA LEU A 35 -22.43 -9.67 -2.69
C LEU A 35 -22.84 -11.11 -2.33
N GLU A 36 -24.01 -11.60 -2.80
CA GLU A 36 -24.50 -12.95 -2.57
C GLU A 36 -23.51 -13.98 -3.14
N ASP A 37 -23.06 -13.82 -4.39
CA ASP A 37 -22.13 -14.74 -5.06
C ASP A 37 -20.77 -14.80 -4.34
N THR A 38 -20.24 -13.63 -3.94
CA THR A 38 -18.94 -13.57 -3.25
C THR A 38 -18.99 -14.15 -1.84
N LEU A 39 -20.11 -14.00 -1.12
CA LEU A 39 -20.34 -14.60 0.18
C LEU A 39 -20.36 -16.13 0.08
N PHE A 40 -21.07 -16.65 -0.92
CA PHE A 40 -21.18 -18.09 -1.16
C PHE A 40 -19.85 -18.71 -1.58
N ASP A 41 -19.11 -18.05 -2.49
CA ASP A 41 -17.85 -18.54 -3.04
C ASP A 41 -16.63 -18.30 -2.12
N GLY A 42 -16.79 -17.51 -1.04
CA GLY A 42 -15.67 -17.14 -0.15
C GLY A 42 -14.63 -16.22 -0.78
N ARG A 43 -14.99 -15.48 -1.85
CA ARG A 43 -14.10 -14.57 -2.55
C ARG A 43 -14.00 -13.21 -1.85
N ALA A 44 -12.97 -12.44 -2.19
CA ALA A 44 -12.80 -11.09 -1.70
C ALA A 44 -13.69 -10.11 -2.49
N LEU A 45 -14.49 -9.30 -1.77
CA LEU A 45 -15.31 -8.22 -2.34
C LEU A 45 -14.72 -6.86 -1.98
N ILE A 46 -14.49 -6.02 -2.99
CA ILE A 46 -14.08 -4.62 -2.82
C ILE A 46 -15.24 -3.72 -3.23
N ILE A 47 -15.76 -2.94 -2.28
CA ILE A 47 -16.77 -1.91 -2.55
C ILE A 47 -16.05 -0.58 -2.72
N GLU A 48 -16.17 0.01 -3.90
CA GLU A 48 -15.50 1.28 -4.24
C GLU A 48 -16.43 2.48 -4.05
N ASP A 49 -15.79 3.64 -3.84
CA ASP A 49 -16.43 4.96 -3.86
C ASP A 49 -17.61 5.10 -2.87
N VAL A 50 -17.42 4.56 -1.68
CA VAL A 50 -18.39 4.70 -0.59
C VAL A 50 -18.30 6.10 0.00
N GLY A 51 -19.46 6.73 0.23
CA GLY A 51 -19.55 8.04 0.88
C GLY A 51 -19.31 7.97 2.40
N GLU A 52 -19.84 8.94 3.12
CA GLU A 52 -19.75 8.99 4.59
C GLU A 52 -20.72 8.00 5.26
N GLU A 53 -21.81 7.65 4.58
CA GLU A 53 -22.80 6.71 5.08
C GLU A 53 -22.66 5.35 4.39
N LEU A 54 -22.75 4.28 5.19
CA LEU A 54 -22.78 2.91 4.71
C LEU A 54 -24.23 2.50 4.41
N ASP A 55 -24.42 1.63 3.42
CA ASP A 55 -25.74 1.08 3.11
C ASP A 55 -26.17 0.15 4.25
N PRO A 56 -27.39 0.34 4.84
CA PRO A 56 -27.93 -0.52 5.90
C PRO A 56 -27.98 -2.01 5.53
N VAL A 57 -27.99 -2.34 4.26
CA VAL A 57 -27.92 -3.73 3.76
C VAL A 57 -26.66 -4.45 4.24
N LEU A 58 -25.58 -3.71 4.49
CA LEU A 58 -24.32 -4.26 4.99
C LEU A 58 -24.26 -4.43 6.52
N ASP A 59 -25.19 -3.85 7.27
CA ASP A 59 -25.12 -3.80 8.73
C ASP A 59 -24.99 -5.18 9.37
N ASN A 60 -25.85 -6.14 9.01
CA ASN A 60 -25.79 -7.50 9.55
C ASN A 60 -24.47 -8.20 9.24
N LEU A 61 -23.88 -7.91 8.08
CA LEU A 61 -22.59 -8.47 7.68
C LEU A 61 -21.44 -7.84 8.46
N LEU A 62 -21.47 -6.52 8.66
CA LEU A 62 -20.46 -5.76 9.40
C LEU A 62 -20.48 -6.08 10.90
N GLU A 63 -21.69 -6.26 11.48
CA GLU A 63 -21.89 -6.68 12.87
C GLU A 63 -21.58 -8.17 13.10
N LYS A 64 -21.33 -8.92 12.01
CA LYS A 64 -21.09 -10.36 12.06
C LYS A 64 -22.25 -11.13 12.70
N ASN A 65 -23.49 -10.69 12.46
CA ASN A 65 -24.72 -11.35 12.91
C ASN A 65 -24.95 -12.64 12.13
N PHE A 66 -24.04 -13.62 12.32
CA PHE A 66 -24.11 -14.90 11.64
C PHE A 66 -24.91 -15.91 12.46
N VAL A 67 -25.92 -16.51 11.84
CA VAL A 67 -26.72 -17.59 12.42
C VAL A 67 -26.17 -18.92 11.90
N ARG A 68 -25.81 -19.81 12.81
CA ARG A 68 -25.34 -21.14 12.45
C ARG A 68 -26.53 -22.09 12.23
N VAL A 69 -26.71 -22.52 10.98
CA VAL A 69 -27.71 -23.48 10.59
C VAL A 69 -27.02 -24.80 10.17
N GLY A 70 -26.93 -25.75 11.07
CA GLY A 70 -26.22 -27.00 10.84
C GLY A 70 -24.70 -26.79 10.68
N LYS A 71 -24.16 -27.03 9.48
CA LYS A 71 -22.75 -26.86 9.15
C LYS A 71 -22.44 -25.52 8.47
N SER A 72 -23.44 -24.81 7.94
CA SER A 72 -23.26 -23.52 7.26
C SER A 72 -23.53 -22.34 8.20
N LEU A 73 -22.83 -21.23 7.92
CA LEU A 73 -23.10 -19.93 8.52
C LEU A 73 -24.00 -19.16 7.56
N LYS A 74 -25.02 -18.51 8.08
CA LYS A 74 -25.96 -17.70 7.30
C LYS A 74 -26.01 -16.27 7.82
N VAL A 75 -26.17 -15.33 6.91
CA VAL A 75 -26.41 -13.92 7.21
C VAL A 75 -27.65 -13.45 6.45
N VAL A 76 -28.42 -12.56 7.06
CA VAL A 76 -29.58 -11.92 6.42
C VAL A 76 -29.09 -10.63 5.73
N ILE A 77 -29.27 -10.56 4.41
CA ILE A 77 -28.94 -9.41 3.59
C ILE A 77 -30.24 -8.86 2.98
N GLY A 78 -30.70 -7.73 3.52
CA GLY A 78 -32.04 -7.24 3.20
C GLY A 78 -33.11 -8.26 3.60
N ASP A 79 -33.80 -8.84 2.61
CA ASP A 79 -34.90 -9.79 2.83
C ASP A 79 -34.51 -11.25 2.58
N LYS A 80 -33.22 -11.52 2.27
CA LYS A 80 -32.75 -12.87 1.93
C LYS A 80 -31.71 -13.40 2.92
N GLU A 81 -31.80 -14.71 3.20
CA GLU A 81 -30.75 -15.45 3.90
C GLU A 81 -29.71 -15.95 2.90
N CYS A 82 -28.45 -15.59 3.12
CA CYS A 82 -27.31 -15.99 2.29
C CYS A 82 -26.36 -16.86 3.10
N ASP A 83 -25.81 -17.90 2.49
CA ASP A 83 -24.76 -18.71 3.09
C ASP A 83 -23.44 -17.92 3.05
N VAL A 84 -22.63 -18.03 4.09
CA VAL A 84 -21.35 -17.31 4.24
C VAL A 84 -20.22 -18.32 4.36
N ASP A 85 -19.28 -18.24 3.41
CA ASP A 85 -18.03 -18.99 3.52
C ASP A 85 -17.08 -18.28 4.51
N PRO A 86 -16.39 -19.02 5.41
CA PRO A 86 -15.43 -18.44 6.37
C PRO A 86 -14.25 -17.67 5.74
N ASN A 87 -13.93 -17.95 4.48
CA ASN A 87 -12.84 -17.28 3.76
C ASN A 87 -13.24 -15.93 3.16
N PHE A 88 -14.52 -15.58 3.19
CA PHE A 88 -15.02 -14.31 2.66
C PHE A 88 -14.32 -13.10 3.31
N ARG A 89 -13.94 -12.14 2.49
CA ARG A 89 -13.30 -10.89 2.93
C ARG A 89 -13.98 -9.69 2.29
N LEU A 90 -14.36 -8.73 3.11
CA LEU A 90 -14.96 -7.49 2.69
C LEU A 90 -14.00 -6.33 2.86
N TYR A 91 -13.78 -5.58 1.79
CA TYR A 91 -13.00 -4.35 1.77
C TYR A 91 -13.87 -3.21 1.26
N ILE A 92 -13.91 -2.13 2.00
CA ILE A 92 -14.66 -0.92 1.66
C ILE A 92 -13.65 0.20 1.43
N THR A 93 -13.74 0.91 0.30
CA THR A 93 -12.84 2.00 -0.04
C THR A 93 -13.60 3.29 -0.31
N THR A 94 -13.04 4.40 0.15
CA THR A 94 -13.57 5.74 -0.12
C THR A 94 -12.48 6.62 -0.72
N LYS A 95 -12.89 7.50 -1.62
CA LYS A 95 -12.02 8.55 -2.18
C LYS A 95 -12.05 9.86 -1.40
N LEU A 96 -12.92 9.96 -0.41
CA LEU A 96 -12.98 11.16 0.44
C LEU A 96 -11.66 11.33 1.20
N PRO A 97 -11.02 12.50 1.16
CA PRO A 97 -9.73 12.70 1.80
C PRO A 97 -9.83 12.76 3.34
N ASN A 98 -10.93 13.25 3.86
CA ASN A 98 -11.15 13.37 5.31
C ASN A 98 -12.63 13.13 5.65
N PRO A 99 -13.14 11.88 5.50
CA PRO A 99 -14.53 11.58 5.78
C PRO A 99 -14.82 11.60 7.29
N SER A 100 -15.98 12.10 7.67
CA SER A 100 -16.46 12.10 9.05
C SER A 100 -17.38 10.91 9.28
N TYR A 101 -16.85 9.82 9.81
CA TYR A 101 -17.65 8.63 10.14
C TYR A 101 -18.23 8.69 11.53
N THR A 102 -19.40 8.08 11.70
CA THR A 102 -20.04 7.93 13.01
C THR A 102 -19.27 6.95 13.90
N PRO A 103 -19.34 7.09 15.24
CA PRO A 103 -18.75 6.11 16.16
C PRO A 103 -19.25 4.68 15.94
N GLU A 104 -20.48 4.53 15.46
CA GLU A 104 -21.08 3.25 15.12
C GLU A 104 -20.33 2.55 13.98
N THR A 105 -19.97 3.29 12.93
CA THR A 105 -19.17 2.78 11.80
C THR A 105 -17.78 2.33 12.28
N PHE A 106 -17.15 3.09 13.18
CA PHE A 106 -15.87 2.69 13.78
C PHE A 106 -15.98 1.42 14.64
N ALA A 107 -17.11 1.18 15.30
CA ALA A 107 -17.34 -0.02 16.08
C ALA A 107 -17.53 -1.27 15.20
N LYS A 108 -18.19 -1.12 14.04
CA LYS A 108 -18.49 -2.20 13.10
C LYS A 108 -17.33 -2.52 12.15
N THR A 109 -16.42 -1.56 11.90
CA THR A 109 -15.37 -1.67 10.88
C THR A 109 -14.01 -1.23 11.41
N THR A 110 -12.93 -1.77 10.83
CA THR A 110 -11.59 -1.25 11.05
C THR A 110 -11.28 -0.19 10.01
N VAL A 111 -11.26 1.08 10.42
CA VAL A 111 -10.93 2.19 9.53
C VAL A 111 -9.41 2.33 9.43
N ILE A 112 -8.90 2.27 8.21
CA ILE A 112 -7.48 2.45 7.89
C ILE A 112 -7.35 3.65 6.97
N ASP A 113 -6.56 4.64 7.41
CA ASP A 113 -6.20 5.77 6.58
C ASP A 113 -4.98 5.39 5.71
N PHE A 114 -5.21 5.40 4.39
CA PHE A 114 -4.21 5.13 3.38
C PHE A 114 -3.85 6.38 2.57
N THR A 115 -4.05 7.54 3.15
CA THR A 115 -3.65 8.82 2.57
C THR A 115 -2.13 8.89 2.46
N VAL A 116 -1.64 9.37 1.34
CA VAL A 116 -0.19 9.50 1.10
C VAL A 116 0.39 10.55 2.03
N THR A 117 1.35 10.16 2.87
CA THR A 117 2.12 11.07 3.71
C THR A 117 3.32 11.62 2.94
N MET A 118 3.85 12.79 3.36
CA MET A 118 5.02 13.41 2.74
C MET A 118 6.23 12.45 2.71
N LYS A 119 6.53 11.81 3.85
CA LYS A 119 7.60 10.81 3.94
C LYS A 119 7.37 9.59 3.04
N GLY A 120 6.13 9.08 3.01
CA GLY A 120 5.78 7.93 2.17
C GLY A 120 5.94 8.24 0.67
N LEU A 121 5.54 9.46 0.26
CA LEU A 121 5.74 9.90 -1.12
C LEU A 121 7.21 10.13 -1.44
N GLU A 122 7.98 10.74 -0.53
CA GLU A 122 9.42 10.91 -0.68
C GLU A 122 10.14 9.58 -0.91
N ASP A 123 9.85 8.55 -0.11
CA ASP A 123 10.45 7.22 -0.27
C ASP A 123 10.02 6.55 -1.59
N GLN A 124 8.77 6.76 -2.01
CA GLN A 124 8.28 6.28 -3.30
C GLN A 124 8.97 6.96 -4.49
N LEU A 125 9.10 8.30 -4.44
CA LEU A 125 9.81 9.07 -5.46
C LEU A 125 11.30 8.71 -5.50
N LEU A 126 11.92 8.50 -4.33
CA LEU A 126 13.30 8.04 -4.25
C LEU A 126 13.49 6.71 -4.98
N GLY A 127 12.60 5.74 -4.77
CA GLY A 127 12.63 4.48 -5.52
C GLY A 127 12.55 4.68 -7.04
N ARG A 128 11.69 5.61 -7.52
CA ARG A 128 11.59 5.93 -8.94
C ARG A 128 12.85 6.59 -9.49
N VAL A 129 13.44 7.54 -8.77
CA VAL A 129 14.70 8.18 -9.17
C VAL A 129 15.80 7.13 -9.31
N ILE A 130 15.94 6.24 -8.33
CA ILE A 130 16.94 5.17 -8.35
C ILE A 130 16.71 4.18 -9.49
N LEU A 131 15.45 3.85 -9.77
CA LEU A 131 15.09 2.98 -10.91
C LEU A 131 15.57 3.58 -12.25
N HIS A 132 15.50 4.91 -12.42
CA HIS A 132 15.97 5.60 -13.62
C HIS A 132 17.48 5.81 -13.68
N GLU A 133 18.14 6.05 -12.54
CA GLU A 133 19.55 6.41 -12.49
C GLU A 133 20.48 5.22 -12.22
N LYS A 134 20.04 4.29 -11.36
CA LYS A 134 20.82 3.13 -10.90
C LYS A 134 19.91 1.90 -10.77
N ALA A 135 19.29 1.47 -11.88
CA ALA A 135 18.32 0.37 -11.88
C ALA A 135 18.84 -0.93 -11.23
N GLU A 136 20.15 -1.19 -11.39
CA GLU A 136 20.81 -2.38 -10.81
C GLU A 136 20.73 -2.39 -9.28
N LEU A 137 20.87 -1.23 -8.63
CA LEU A 137 20.78 -1.12 -7.16
C LEU A 137 19.37 -1.39 -6.64
N GLU A 138 18.35 -0.91 -7.35
CA GLU A 138 16.96 -1.14 -6.95
C GLU A 138 16.55 -2.61 -7.15
N GLU A 139 17.03 -3.23 -8.23
CA GLU A 139 16.84 -4.66 -8.45
C GLU A 139 17.54 -5.51 -7.39
N GLN A 140 18.79 -5.19 -7.03
CA GLN A 140 19.50 -5.85 -5.94
C GLN A 140 18.75 -5.70 -4.62
N ARG A 141 18.22 -4.51 -4.33
CA ARG A 141 17.41 -4.26 -3.13
C ARG A 141 16.14 -5.09 -3.13
N ARG A 142 15.44 -5.18 -4.25
CA ARG A 142 14.22 -5.98 -4.39
C ARG A 142 14.49 -7.45 -4.11
N LEU A 143 15.51 -8.02 -4.74
CA LEU A 143 15.91 -9.41 -4.52
C LEU A 143 16.31 -9.67 -3.07
N LEU A 144 17.07 -8.76 -2.47
CA LEU A 144 17.49 -8.86 -1.07
C LEU A 144 16.29 -8.84 -0.11
N LEU A 145 15.32 -7.95 -0.33
CA LEU A 145 14.10 -7.89 0.47
C LEU A 145 13.23 -9.15 0.31
N GLU A 146 13.14 -9.69 -0.90
CA GLU A 146 12.45 -10.96 -1.15
C GLU A 146 13.16 -12.11 -0.41
N GLU A 147 14.49 -12.17 -0.44
CA GLU A 147 15.27 -13.15 0.30
C GLU A 147 15.08 -13.02 1.81
N ILE A 148 15.17 -11.80 2.37
CA ILE A 148 14.92 -11.52 3.78
C ILE A 148 13.51 -11.99 4.18
N ASN A 149 12.49 -11.65 3.38
CA ASN A 149 11.11 -12.03 3.66
C ASN A 149 10.90 -13.55 3.58
N SER A 150 11.52 -14.22 2.62
CA SER A 150 11.46 -15.67 2.50
C SER A 150 12.13 -16.36 3.70
N CYS A 151 13.28 -15.85 4.14
CA CYS A 151 13.98 -16.32 5.33
C CYS A 151 13.13 -16.13 6.59
N LYS A 152 12.50 -14.96 6.78
CA LYS A 152 11.60 -14.69 7.92
C LYS A 152 10.39 -15.62 7.91
N LYS A 153 9.77 -15.86 6.75
CA LYS A 153 8.65 -16.79 6.61
C LYS A 153 9.05 -18.21 6.96
N THR A 154 10.23 -18.66 6.50
CA THR A 154 10.75 -19.99 6.78
C THR A 154 11.04 -20.16 8.28
N ALA A 155 11.66 -19.16 8.93
CA ALA A 155 11.91 -19.17 10.37
C ALA A 155 10.60 -19.26 11.16
N ALA A 156 9.62 -18.40 10.84
CA ALA A 156 8.31 -18.41 11.51
C ALA A 156 7.57 -19.74 11.31
N LYS A 157 7.66 -20.35 10.11
CA LYS A 157 7.07 -21.66 9.85
C LYS A 157 7.75 -22.76 10.68
N CYS A 158 9.08 -22.79 10.74
CA CYS A 158 9.81 -23.74 11.57
C CYS A 158 9.47 -23.59 13.07
N GLU A 159 9.32 -22.36 13.56
CA GLU A 159 8.90 -22.11 14.95
C GLU A 159 7.48 -22.60 15.21
N ALA A 160 6.53 -22.34 14.29
CA ALA A 160 5.16 -22.81 14.39
C ALA A 160 5.06 -24.35 14.37
N ASP A 161 5.81 -25.01 13.47
CA ASP A 161 5.86 -26.47 13.37
C ASP A 161 6.45 -27.10 14.63
N LEU A 162 7.48 -26.46 15.21
CA LEU A 162 8.08 -26.89 16.47
C LEU A 162 7.09 -26.76 17.63
N LEU A 163 6.39 -25.63 17.75
CA LEU A 163 5.37 -25.41 18.78
C LEU A 163 4.22 -26.42 18.65
N HIS A 164 3.75 -26.65 17.41
CA HIS A 164 2.69 -27.62 17.16
C HIS A 164 3.10 -29.03 17.60
N ARG A 165 4.31 -29.47 17.26
CA ARG A 165 4.81 -30.80 17.68
C ARG A 165 5.03 -30.91 19.18
N LEU A 166 5.55 -29.84 19.84
CA LEU A 166 5.67 -29.79 21.29
C LEU A 166 4.31 -29.87 22.01
N SER A 167 3.29 -29.21 21.44
CA SER A 167 1.93 -29.23 22.01
C SER A 167 1.17 -30.53 21.76
N SER A 168 1.50 -31.28 20.70
CA SER A 168 0.86 -32.55 20.33
C SER A 168 1.60 -33.80 20.87
N SER A 169 2.75 -33.63 21.50
CA SER A 169 3.52 -34.73 22.08
C SER A 169 2.87 -35.21 23.38
N GLU A 170 2.34 -36.42 23.37
CA GLU A 170 1.82 -37.12 24.56
C GLU A 170 2.90 -38.07 25.05
N GLY A 171 3.67 -37.69 26.12
CA GLY A 171 4.66 -38.54 26.75
C GLY A 171 5.96 -37.85 27.12
N ASN A 172 7.02 -38.65 27.29
CA ASN A 172 8.34 -38.15 27.67
C ASN A 172 9.03 -37.55 26.43
N LEU A 173 9.16 -36.22 26.37
CA LEU A 173 9.73 -35.46 25.26
C LEU A 173 11.16 -35.89 24.85
N LEU A 174 11.88 -36.55 25.75
CA LEU A 174 13.27 -37.02 25.53
C LEU A 174 13.35 -38.35 24.78
N ASP A 175 12.26 -39.11 24.73
CA ASP A 175 12.23 -40.43 24.11
C ASP A 175 11.73 -40.39 22.64
N ASP A 176 11.24 -39.23 22.22
CA ASP A 176 10.74 -39.03 20.84
C ASP A 176 11.89 -38.61 19.89
N VAL A 177 12.44 -39.61 19.19
CA VAL A 177 13.54 -39.40 18.21
C VAL A 177 13.12 -38.44 17.11
N SER A 178 11.83 -38.45 16.71
CA SER A 178 11.34 -37.57 15.65
C SER A 178 11.32 -36.11 16.10
N LEU A 179 11.07 -35.82 17.34
CA LEU A 179 11.09 -34.48 17.93
C LEU A 179 12.55 -33.96 18.01
N ILE A 180 13.51 -34.84 18.39
CA ILE A 180 14.91 -34.47 18.45
C ILE A 180 15.45 -34.12 17.07
N ASP A 181 15.07 -34.86 16.03
CA ASP A 181 15.47 -34.57 14.66
C ASP A 181 14.93 -33.24 14.17
N VAL A 182 13.65 -32.92 14.46
CA VAL A 182 13.04 -31.63 14.11
C VAL A 182 13.69 -30.48 14.87
N LEU A 183 14.00 -30.64 16.15
CA LEU A 183 14.73 -29.65 16.94
C LEU A 183 16.11 -29.36 16.35
N ASN A 184 16.86 -30.40 15.99
CA ASN A 184 18.17 -30.25 15.35
C ASN A 184 18.07 -29.57 13.98
N GLN A 185 17.06 -29.93 13.17
CA GLN A 185 16.81 -29.30 11.88
C GLN A 185 16.41 -27.83 12.05
N THR A 186 15.49 -27.51 12.97
CA THR A 186 15.07 -26.13 13.26
C THR A 186 16.25 -25.29 13.75
N LYS A 187 17.09 -25.82 14.62
CA LYS A 187 18.31 -25.15 15.10
C LYS A 187 19.28 -24.84 13.96
N ARG A 188 19.45 -25.79 13.04
CA ARG A 188 20.33 -25.63 11.86
C ARG A 188 19.78 -24.56 10.92
N VAL A 189 18.49 -24.64 10.57
CA VAL A 189 17.80 -23.65 9.72
C VAL A 189 17.84 -22.27 10.37
N SER A 190 17.55 -22.16 11.67
CA SER A 190 17.60 -20.90 12.40
C SER A 190 18.99 -20.26 12.38
N LYS A 191 20.06 -21.07 12.49
CA LYS A 191 21.44 -20.57 12.40
C LYS A 191 21.75 -20.07 11.00
N GLU A 192 21.42 -20.83 9.96
CA GLU A 192 21.62 -20.45 8.56
C GLU A 192 20.85 -19.17 8.19
N VAL A 193 19.59 -19.06 8.64
CA VAL A 193 18.77 -17.86 8.46
C VAL A 193 19.38 -16.66 9.16
N LYS A 194 19.89 -16.82 10.39
CA LYS A 194 20.51 -15.73 11.14
C LYS A 194 21.81 -15.23 10.48
N GLU A 195 22.63 -16.13 9.96
CA GLU A 195 23.85 -15.78 9.23
C GLU A 195 23.53 -15.04 7.91
N LYS A 196 22.54 -15.52 7.14
CA LYS A 196 22.08 -14.86 5.92
C LYS A 196 21.48 -13.48 6.19
N LEU A 197 20.66 -13.35 7.24
CA LEU A 197 20.10 -12.06 7.65
C LEU A 197 21.20 -11.07 8.05
N GLY A 198 22.25 -11.51 8.72
CA GLY A 198 23.39 -10.66 9.06
C GLY A 198 24.07 -10.06 7.84
N GLY A 199 24.41 -10.88 6.84
CA GLY A 199 25.02 -10.42 5.59
C GLY A 199 24.08 -9.54 4.75
N ALA A 200 22.79 -9.87 4.75
CA ALA A 200 21.75 -9.10 4.05
C ALA A 200 21.60 -7.69 4.62
N VAL A 201 21.61 -7.53 5.96
CA VAL A 201 21.52 -6.22 6.63
C VAL A 201 22.70 -5.30 6.28
N GLU A 202 23.92 -5.82 6.19
CA GLU A 202 25.07 -5.02 5.79
C GLU A 202 24.98 -4.56 4.33
N THR A 203 24.50 -5.43 3.45
CA THR A 203 24.31 -5.10 2.03
C THR A 203 23.17 -4.09 1.86
N GLU A 204 22.06 -4.27 2.58
CA GLU A 204 20.94 -3.32 2.61
C GLU A 204 21.40 -1.93 3.05
N LYS A 205 22.26 -1.85 4.07
CA LYS A 205 22.80 -0.59 4.55
C LYS A 205 23.62 0.14 3.46
N LYS A 206 24.50 -0.56 2.75
CA LYS A 206 25.28 0.01 1.65
C LYS A 206 24.41 0.50 0.49
N ILE A 207 23.40 -0.28 0.14
CA ILE A 207 22.44 0.11 -0.91
C ILE A 207 21.65 1.35 -0.46
N THR A 208 21.22 1.39 0.80
CA THR A 208 20.49 2.53 1.36
C THR A 208 21.35 3.79 1.36
N GLU A 209 22.60 3.72 1.78
CA GLU A 209 23.54 4.85 1.73
C GLU A 209 23.70 5.39 0.31
N ALA A 210 23.85 4.53 -0.70
CA ALA A 210 23.94 4.93 -2.10
C ALA A 210 22.64 5.55 -2.67
N ARG A 211 21.48 5.22 -2.09
CA ARG A 211 20.18 5.81 -2.43
C ARG A 211 19.97 7.17 -1.79
N GLU A 212 20.46 7.35 -0.57
CA GLU A 212 20.31 8.61 0.18
C GLU A 212 20.95 9.81 -0.54
N GLU A 213 21.93 9.59 -1.41
CA GLU A 213 22.49 10.66 -2.26
C GLU A 213 21.42 11.38 -3.09
N PHE A 214 20.38 10.64 -3.55
CA PHE A 214 19.29 11.18 -4.37
C PHE A 214 18.08 11.66 -3.57
N ARG A 215 18.12 11.57 -2.25
CA ARG A 215 17.00 12.02 -1.38
C ARG A 215 16.58 13.48 -1.63
N PRO A 216 17.47 14.45 -1.89
CA PRO A 216 17.06 15.83 -2.19
C PRO A 216 16.11 15.95 -3.39
N VAL A 217 16.26 15.09 -4.42
CA VAL A 217 15.36 15.06 -5.59
C VAL A 217 13.96 14.58 -5.17
N ALA A 218 13.91 13.52 -4.38
CA ALA A 218 12.65 12.96 -3.89
C ALA A 218 11.92 13.92 -2.94
N ASN A 219 12.67 14.57 -2.05
CA ASN A 219 12.13 15.59 -1.16
C ASN A 219 11.53 16.75 -1.95
N ARG A 220 12.27 17.31 -2.92
CA ARG A 220 11.74 18.37 -3.78
C ARG A 220 10.48 17.93 -4.53
N GLY A 221 10.47 16.69 -5.06
CA GLY A 221 9.30 16.12 -5.73
C GLY A 221 8.09 16.01 -4.80
N SER A 222 8.28 15.55 -3.56
CA SER A 222 7.19 15.44 -2.58
C SER A 222 6.61 16.80 -2.22
N ILE A 223 7.46 17.81 -1.99
CA ILE A 223 7.04 19.19 -1.71
C ILE A 223 6.20 19.74 -2.87
N LEU A 224 6.67 19.56 -4.11
CA LEU A 224 5.92 20.02 -5.30
C LEU A 224 4.53 19.36 -5.39
N TYR A 225 4.42 18.07 -5.11
CA TYR A 225 3.12 17.38 -5.11
C TYR A 225 2.17 17.96 -4.06
N PHE A 226 2.64 18.19 -2.83
CA PHE A 226 1.79 18.75 -1.78
C PHE A 226 1.37 20.20 -2.06
N VAL A 227 2.24 21.00 -2.66
CA VAL A 227 1.86 22.33 -3.17
C VAL A 227 0.73 22.23 -4.21
N LEU A 228 0.78 21.22 -5.09
CA LEU A 228 -0.31 20.99 -6.05
C LEU A 228 -1.61 20.54 -5.39
N THR A 229 -1.52 19.76 -4.34
CA THR A 229 -2.70 19.32 -3.57
C THR A 229 -3.35 20.50 -2.83
N GLU A 230 -2.55 21.42 -2.27
CA GLU A 230 -3.03 22.65 -1.62
C GLU A 230 -3.79 23.58 -2.59
N LEU A 231 -3.52 23.53 -3.90
CA LEU A 231 -4.27 24.34 -4.89
C LEU A 231 -5.76 23.95 -4.94
N SER A 232 -6.13 22.74 -4.57
CA SER A 232 -7.54 22.30 -4.51
C SER A 232 -8.34 23.07 -3.44
N GLU A 233 -7.68 23.62 -2.42
CA GLU A 233 -8.31 24.48 -1.41
C GLU A 233 -8.68 25.85 -1.95
N VAL A 234 -7.95 26.33 -2.97
CA VAL A 234 -8.26 27.58 -3.65
C VAL A 234 -9.42 27.43 -4.61
N ASN A 235 -9.40 26.36 -5.41
CA ASN A 235 -10.48 26.04 -6.32
C ASN A 235 -10.59 24.52 -6.49
N ALA A 236 -11.78 23.97 -6.27
CA ALA A 236 -12.07 22.55 -6.39
C ALA A 236 -11.75 21.96 -7.79
N MET A 237 -11.61 22.80 -8.82
CA MET A 237 -11.20 22.37 -10.17
C MET A 237 -9.71 22.05 -10.30
N TYR A 238 -8.85 22.52 -9.38
CA TYR A 238 -7.40 22.32 -9.44
C TYR A 238 -6.98 21.01 -8.80
N GLN A 239 -7.55 19.92 -9.26
CA GLN A 239 -7.23 18.58 -8.76
C GLN A 239 -6.20 17.90 -9.67
N THR A 240 -5.10 17.46 -9.08
CA THR A 240 -4.07 16.69 -9.77
C THR A 240 -3.99 15.28 -9.16
N SER A 241 -4.17 14.25 -10.00
CA SER A 241 -4.00 12.88 -9.52
C SER A 241 -2.52 12.57 -9.30
N LEU A 242 -2.23 11.76 -8.27
CA LEU A 242 -0.87 11.31 -7.98
C LEU A 242 -0.27 10.56 -9.18
N ALA A 243 -1.05 9.72 -9.87
CA ALA A 243 -0.58 9.00 -11.05
C ALA A 243 -0.06 9.96 -12.12
N LYS A 244 -0.81 11.04 -12.42
CA LYS A 244 -0.37 12.05 -13.39
C LYS A 244 0.87 12.82 -12.94
N PHE A 245 0.96 13.12 -11.65
CA PHE A 245 2.16 13.75 -11.09
C PHE A 245 3.38 12.84 -11.25
N LEU A 246 3.25 11.55 -10.96
CA LEU A 246 4.33 10.57 -11.12
C LEU A 246 4.81 10.47 -12.57
N ASP A 247 3.89 10.49 -13.55
CA ASP A 247 4.25 10.52 -14.97
C ASP A 247 5.06 11.76 -15.35
N LEU A 248 4.64 12.94 -14.84
CA LEU A 248 5.36 14.21 -15.07
C LEU A 248 6.75 14.19 -14.44
N PHE A 249 6.86 13.60 -13.24
CA PHE A 249 8.12 13.47 -12.52
C PHE A 249 9.07 12.52 -13.25
N ASP A 250 8.63 11.35 -13.67
CA ASP A 250 9.42 10.38 -14.43
C ASP A 250 9.89 10.98 -15.78
N TYR A 251 8.99 11.68 -16.48
CA TYR A 251 9.36 12.40 -17.69
C TYR A 251 10.45 13.45 -17.44
N SER A 252 10.35 14.15 -16.31
CA SER A 252 11.34 15.17 -15.93
C SER A 252 12.71 14.57 -15.66
N ILE A 253 12.78 13.42 -14.97
CA ILE A 253 14.04 12.69 -14.75
C ILE A 253 14.66 12.28 -16.10
N ALA A 254 13.86 11.69 -16.98
CA ALA A 254 14.33 11.18 -18.27
C ALA A 254 14.87 12.30 -19.19
N LYS A 255 14.27 13.49 -19.15
CA LYS A 255 14.60 14.64 -20.03
C LYS A 255 15.66 15.58 -19.46
N SER A 256 15.90 15.54 -18.15
CA SER A 256 16.92 16.38 -17.52
C SER A 256 18.34 16.06 -18.01
N GLY A 257 19.23 17.03 -18.03
CA GLY A 257 20.59 16.91 -18.53
C GLY A 257 21.40 15.83 -17.80
N LYS A 258 21.83 14.79 -18.51
CA LYS A 258 22.64 13.69 -17.98
C LYS A 258 24.06 14.16 -17.71
N THR A 259 24.61 13.87 -16.53
CA THR A 259 25.98 14.16 -16.12
C THR A 259 26.55 13.02 -15.29
N LEU A 260 27.86 12.81 -15.36
CA LEU A 260 28.56 11.78 -14.59
C LEU A 260 28.74 12.14 -13.11
N ILE A 261 28.67 13.44 -12.78
CA ILE A 261 28.82 13.94 -11.41
C ILE A 261 27.44 13.91 -10.74
N THR A 262 27.28 13.09 -9.71
CA THR A 262 26.00 12.87 -8.99
C THR A 262 25.41 14.19 -8.47
N ALA A 263 26.21 15.04 -7.83
CA ALA A 263 25.72 16.33 -7.30
C ALA A 263 25.13 17.23 -8.40
N LYS A 264 25.82 17.34 -9.54
CA LYS A 264 25.33 18.13 -10.69
C LYS A 264 24.09 17.49 -11.32
N ARG A 265 24.05 16.15 -11.35
CA ARG A 265 22.87 15.40 -11.83
C ARG A 265 21.64 15.69 -10.99
N ILE A 266 21.78 15.68 -9.67
CA ILE A 266 20.72 16.03 -8.71
C ILE A 266 20.18 17.44 -8.97
N THR A 267 21.07 18.44 -9.08
CA THR A 267 20.68 19.82 -9.37
C THR A 267 19.93 19.93 -10.69
N ASN A 268 20.44 19.30 -11.77
CA ASN A 268 19.78 19.32 -13.08
C ASN A 268 18.36 18.70 -13.03
N ILE A 269 18.17 17.62 -12.28
CA ILE A 269 16.86 16.99 -12.13
C ILE A 269 15.91 17.92 -11.37
N ILE A 270 16.35 18.51 -10.26
CA ILE A 270 15.53 19.40 -9.42
C ILE A 270 15.08 20.62 -10.23
N GLU A 271 16.00 21.30 -10.92
CA GLU A 271 15.71 22.48 -11.73
C GLU A 271 14.73 22.15 -12.87
N TYR A 272 15.01 21.06 -13.59
CA TYR A 272 14.15 20.67 -14.72
C TYR A 272 12.76 20.24 -14.23
N ALA A 273 12.68 19.41 -13.18
CA ALA A 273 11.41 18.94 -12.63
C ALA A 273 10.57 20.12 -12.11
N THR A 274 11.18 21.04 -11.35
CA THR A 274 10.49 22.24 -10.84
C THR A 274 9.95 23.08 -11.99
N SER A 275 10.78 23.41 -12.99
CA SER A 275 10.37 24.19 -14.14
C SER A 275 9.30 23.51 -15.01
N HIS A 276 9.44 22.20 -15.24
CA HIS A 276 8.52 21.44 -16.07
C HIS A 276 7.14 21.31 -15.41
N ILE A 277 7.10 20.93 -14.14
CA ILE A 277 5.85 20.80 -13.36
C ILE A 277 5.19 22.17 -13.21
N TYR A 278 5.96 23.22 -12.89
CA TYR A 278 5.45 24.58 -12.82
C TYR A 278 4.74 25.00 -14.10
N ARG A 279 5.39 24.85 -15.27
CA ARG A 279 4.81 25.22 -16.57
C ARG A 279 3.59 24.36 -16.91
N TYR A 280 3.61 23.10 -16.57
CA TYR A 280 2.47 22.21 -16.83
C TYR A 280 1.22 22.65 -16.07
N VAL A 281 1.36 22.90 -14.78
CA VAL A 281 0.25 23.31 -13.90
C VAL A 281 -0.25 24.71 -14.25
N GLN A 282 0.67 25.66 -14.52
CA GLN A 282 0.31 27.03 -14.85
C GLN A 282 -0.63 27.15 -16.07
N ARG A 283 -0.58 26.18 -16.99
CA ARG A 283 -1.50 26.14 -18.14
C ARG A 283 -2.95 25.86 -17.76
N GLY A 284 -3.15 25.15 -16.64
CA GLY A 284 -4.49 24.77 -16.14
C GLY A 284 -5.08 25.78 -15.17
N LEU A 285 -4.34 26.80 -14.74
CA LEU A 285 -4.79 27.77 -13.75
C LEU A 285 -5.42 29.01 -14.44
N TYR A 286 -6.44 29.58 -13.77
CA TYR A 286 -6.96 30.89 -14.14
C TYR A 286 -5.90 31.97 -13.96
N GLU A 287 -5.98 33.06 -14.77
CA GLU A 287 -4.99 34.14 -14.75
C GLU A 287 -4.81 34.76 -13.36
N ASN A 288 -5.90 34.93 -12.62
CA ASN A 288 -5.88 35.52 -11.27
C ASN A 288 -5.16 34.65 -10.24
N ASP A 289 -5.08 33.34 -10.45
CA ASP A 289 -4.49 32.40 -9.49
C ASP A 289 -3.02 32.07 -9.80
N LYS A 290 -2.54 32.40 -11.00
CA LYS A 290 -1.13 32.18 -11.41
C LYS A 290 -0.11 32.85 -10.50
N PRO A 291 -0.28 34.12 -10.07
CA PRO A 291 0.68 34.75 -9.16
C PRO A 291 0.77 34.05 -7.81
N MET A 292 -0.37 33.60 -7.28
CA MET A 292 -0.40 32.87 -6.03
C MET A 292 0.34 31.53 -6.14
N TYR A 293 0.12 30.76 -7.22
CA TYR A 293 0.85 29.51 -7.46
C TYR A 293 2.36 29.77 -7.58
N SER A 294 2.77 30.84 -8.29
CA SER A 294 4.18 31.23 -8.39
C SER A 294 4.77 31.48 -6.99
N LEU A 295 4.05 32.19 -6.13
CA LEU A 295 4.46 32.46 -4.75
C LEU A 295 4.60 31.16 -3.93
N LEU A 296 3.64 30.25 -4.03
CA LEU A 296 3.68 28.96 -3.33
C LEU A 296 4.89 28.11 -3.74
N VAL A 297 5.18 28.04 -5.05
CA VAL A 297 6.34 27.31 -5.55
C VAL A 297 7.67 27.94 -5.10
N THR A 298 7.79 29.28 -5.14
CA THR A 298 8.98 29.99 -4.67
C THR A 298 9.18 29.79 -3.17
N ARG A 299 8.13 29.94 -2.35
CA ARG A 299 8.19 29.72 -0.90
C ARG A 299 8.56 28.27 -0.57
N SER A 300 8.19 27.32 -1.41
CA SER A 300 8.53 25.90 -1.23
C SER A 300 10.00 25.58 -1.49
N GLU A 301 10.78 26.50 -2.08
CA GLU A 301 12.23 26.35 -2.26
C GLU A 301 13.02 26.63 -0.98
N GLU A 302 12.41 27.37 -0.05
CA GLU A 302 13.02 27.70 1.25
C GLU A 302 12.81 26.61 2.31
N ARG A 303 11.96 25.58 2.04
CA ARG A 303 11.70 24.44 2.90
C ARG A 303 12.55 23.23 2.51
#